data_ef211a3622f5429bb5b4a7c451b97219
#
_entry.id   ef211a3622f5429bb5b4a7c451b97219
#
_cell.length_a   1.000
_cell.length_b   1.000
_cell.length_c   1.000
_cell.angle_alpha   90.00
_cell.angle_beta   90.00
_cell.angle_gamma   90.00
#
_symmetry.space_group_name_H-M   'P 1'
#
loop_
_entity.id
_entity.type
_entity.pdbx_description
1 polymer ?
#
loop_
_entity_poly.entity_id
_entity_poly.type
_entity_poly.pdbx_seq_one_letter_code
_entity_poly.pdbx_strand_id
1 'polypeptide(L)'
;SGLVFTGIAVAMTGGSAVMGFPDVVAWIGNAQLLLVPVPLVIFVLLAAALHVILTKTSFGLKATMYGANPLAALFAAIDINKLLIRVYVISGVLSSVAGMVVMSRANSAKADYGSSYLLLAVLIAVLGGVNPYGGYGRVMGVVLAVLSMQFLSSGLNMLQVSNFARELIWGALLIFVMVVNTTDWSRFGKARSGH
;
A
#
# COMPACT_ATOMS: atom_id res chain seq x y z
N SER A 1 -12.87 5.62 11.02
CA SER A 1 -11.91 5.74 12.14
C SER A 1 -10.76 6.70 11.85
N GLY A 2 -10.19 6.73 10.62
CA GLY A 2 -9.07 7.62 10.26
C GLY A 2 -9.35 9.11 10.56
N LEU A 3 -10.51 9.62 10.16
CA LEU A 3 -10.90 11.01 10.41
C LEU A 3 -10.96 11.39 11.90
N VAL A 4 -11.35 10.45 12.77
CA VAL A 4 -11.38 10.67 14.21
C VAL A 4 -9.97 10.85 14.76
N PHE A 5 -9.05 9.97 14.41
CA PHE A 5 -7.65 10.09 14.83
C PHE A 5 -6.98 11.33 14.27
N THR A 6 -7.23 11.67 12.99
CA THR A 6 -6.74 12.92 12.40
C THR A 6 -7.30 14.13 13.12
N GLY A 7 -8.61 14.14 13.44
CA GLY A 7 -9.25 15.22 14.18
C GLY A 7 -8.67 15.41 15.58
N ILE A 8 -8.44 14.32 16.32
CA ILE A 8 -7.80 14.36 17.64
C ILE A 8 -6.36 14.90 17.51
N ALA A 9 -5.59 14.39 16.57
CA ALA A 9 -4.21 14.83 16.35
C ALA A 9 -4.14 16.33 16.01
N VAL A 10 -5.01 16.82 15.11
CA VAL A 10 -5.11 18.23 14.76
C VAL A 10 -5.53 19.10 15.95
N ALA A 11 -6.48 18.62 16.76
CA ALA A 11 -6.92 19.33 17.96
C ALA A 11 -5.80 19.45 19.00
N MET A 12 -4.97 18.42 19.16
CA MET A 12 -3.85 18.43 20.10
C MET A 12 -2.65 19.27 19.62
N THR A 13 -2.41 19.31 18.30
CA THR A 13 -1.22 19.98 17.71
C THR A 13 -1.53 21.38 17.18
N GLY A 14 -2.80 21.81 17.20
CA GLY A 14 -3.24 23.06 16.57
C GLY A 14 -3.01 23.07 15.05
N GLY A 15 -2.91 21.89 14.41
CA GLY A 15 -2.66 21.72 12.97
C GLY A 15 -1.19 21.92 12.56
N SER A 16 -0.31 22.23 13.52
CA SER A 16 1.13 22.37 13.25
C SER A 16 1.84 21.02 13.24
N ALA A 17 2.97 20.94 12.50
CA ALA A 17 3.83 19.79 12.56
C ALA A 17 4.64 19.78 13.86
N VAL A 18 4.67 18.66 14.56
CA VAL A 18 5.54 18.45 15.71
C VAL A 18 6.92 18.10 15.18
N MET A 19 7.93 18.88 15.54
CA MET A 19 9.32 18.71 15.10
C MET A 19 10.23 18.38 16.30
N GLY A 20 11.46 17.91 16.01
CA GLY A 20 12.49 17.72 17.03
C GLY A 20 12.40 16.36 17.73
N PHE A 21 12.28 15.29 16.94
CA PHE A 21 12.36 13.94 17.48
C PHE A 21 13.78 13.63 17.99
N PRO A 22 13.91 12.77 19.03
CA PRO A 22 15.19 12.29 19.49
C PRO A 22 16.01 11.65 18.36
N ASP A 23 17.34 11.79 18.41
CA ASP A 23 18.27 11.28 17.40
C ASP A 23 18.10 9.79 17.11
N VAL A 24 17.66 9.01 18.09
CA VAL A 24 17.35 7.57 17.93
C VAL A 24 16.24 7.33 16.91
N VAL A 25 15.21 8.20 16.87
CA VAL A 25 14.12 8.08 15.91
C VAL A 25 14.60 8.53 14.53
N ALA A 26 15.33 9.64 14.46
CA ALA A 26 15.92 10.13 13.22
C ALA A 26 16.90 9.12 12.58
N TRP A 27 17.58 8.32 13.42
CA TRP A 27 18.50 7.26 12.98
C TRP A 27 17.79 6.19 12.14
N ILE A 28 16.59 5.74 12.52
CA ILE A 28 15.84 4.68 11.80
C ILE A 28 15.58 5.05 10.33
N GLY A 29 15.25 6.31 10.07
CA GLY A 29 14.94 6.78 8.71
C GLY A 29 16.14 7.14 7.86
N ASN A 30 17.27 7.54 8.49
CA ASN A 30 18.43 8.11 7.83
C ASN A 30 19.68 7.23 7.93
N ALA A 31 19.68 6.20 8.77
CA ALA A 31 20.80 5.31 8.91
C ALA A 31 21.03 4.47 7.66
N GLN A 32 22.30 4.24 7.37
CA GLN A 32 22.77 3.34 6.32
C GLN A 32 23.49 2.16 6.95
N LEU A 33 23.02 0.97 6.66
CA LEU A 33 23.68 -0.27 7.05
C LEU A 33 24.52 -0.73 5.84
N LEU A 34 25.83 -0.51 5.87
CA LEU A 34 26.76 -0.94 4.80
C LEU A 34 26.34 -0.48 3.38
N LEU A 35 25.96 0.75 3.14
CA LEU A 35 25.47 1.30 1.86
C LEU A 35 23.97 1.10 1.58
N VAL A 36 23.24 0.34 2.41
CA VAL A 36 21.79 0.10 2.23
C VAL A 36 21.00 0.95 3.22
N PRO A 37 20.04 1.77 2.77
CA PRO A 37 19.18 2.53 3.67
C PRO A 37 18.34 1.58 4.55
N VAL A 38 18.29 1.83 5.87
CA VAL A 38 17.49 1.02 6.81
C VAL A 38 16.02 0.89 6.40
N PRO A 39 15.34 1.92 5.88
CA PRO A 39 13.97 1.79 5.36
C PRO A 39 13.80 0.73 4.26
N LEU A 40 14.80 0.56 3.40
CA LEU A 40 14.76 -0.48 2.35
C LEU A 40 14.84 -1.88 2.97
N VAL A 41 15.68 -2.07 4.00
CA VAL A 41 15.78 -3.36 4.71
C VAL A 41 14.46 -3.68 5.39
N ILE A 42 13.85 -2.71 6.07
CA ILE A 42 12.53 -2.86 6.70
C ILE A 42 11.49 -3.25 5.65
N PHE A 43 11.45 -2.56 4.51
CA PHE A 43 10.52 -2.85 3.41
C PHE A 43 10.68 -4.29 2.90
N VAL A 44 11.90 -4.74 2.62
CA VAL A 44 12.18 -6.09 2.12
C VAL A 44 11.77 -7.15 3.14
N LEU A 45 12.10 -6.95 4.42
CA LEU A 45 11.72 -7.87 5.50
C LEU A 45 10.21 -7.97 5.65
N LEU A 46 9.49 -6.85 5.64
CA LEU A 46 8.03 -6.84 5.75
C LEU A 46 7.37 -7.46 4.50
N ALA A 47 7.89 -7.18 3.31
CA ALA A 47 7.39 -7.79 2.08
C ALA A 47 7.60 -9.31 2.06
N ALA A 48 8.76 -9.78 2.52
CA ALA A 48 9.06 -11.21 2.65
C ALA A 48 8.15 -11.87 3.70
N ALA A 49 7.99 -11.25 4.87
CA ALA A 49 7.10 -11.74 5.92
C ALA A 49 5.65 -11.84 5.42
N LEU A 50 5.13 -10.79 4.77
CA LEU A 50 3.80 -10.81 4.18
C LEU A 50 3.66 -11.87 3.08
N HIS A 51 4.66 -12.01 2.23
CA HIS A 51 4.67 -13.04 1.20
C HIS A 51 4.53 -14.44 1.83
N VAL A 52 5.30 -14.74 2.86
CA VAL A 52 5.22 -16.02 3.58
C VAL A 52 3.87 -16.19 4.26
N ILE A 53 3.39 -15.16 4.98
CA ILE A 53 2.09 -15.21 5.67
C ILE A 53 0.94 -15.48 4.67
N LEU A 54 0.93 -14.81 3.54
CA LEU A 54 -0.16 -14.93 2.57
C LEU A 54 -0.07 -16.18 1.68
N THR A 55 1.15 -16.67 1.38
CA THR A 55 1.31 -17.81 0.45
C THR A 55 1.54 -19.14 1.15
N LYS A 56 2.13 -19.14 2.35
CA LYS A 56 2.57 -20.36 3.03
C LYS A 56 1.75 -20.72 4.28
N THR A 57 0.82 -19.85 4.70
CA THR A 57 0.01 -20.14 5.88
C THR A 57 -1.47 -20.36 5.56
N SER A 58 -2.15 -21.10 6.41
CA SER A 58 -3.61 -21.30 6.34
C SER A 58 -4.40 -20.00 6.51
N PHE A 59 -3.79 -18.97 7.13
CA PHE A 59 -4.38 -17.66 7.26
C PHE A 59 -4.55 -16.98 5.88
N GLY A 60 -3.50 -16.99 5.05
CA GLY A 60 -3.56 -16.40 3.71
C GLY A 60 -4.61 -17.08 2.83
N LEU A 61 -4.69 -18.43 2.87
CA LEU A 61 -5.72 -19.18 2.15
C LEU A 61 -7.13 -18.79 2.60
N LYS A 62 -7.38 -18.73 3.91
CA LYS A 62 -8.69 -18.31 4.45
C LYS A 62 -9.04 -16.88 4.08
N ALA A 63 -8.07 -15.97 4.08
CA ALA A 63 -8.26 -14.57 3.72
C ALA A 63 -8.63 -14.43 2.23
N THR A 64 -7.96 -15.16 1.34
CA THR A 64 -8.28 -15.16 -0.10
C THR A 64 -9.64 -15.79 -0.39
N MET A 65 -9.98 -16.91 0.28
CA MET A 65 -11.30 -17.55 0.15
C MET A 65 -12.44 -16.60 0.59
N TYR A 66 -12.27 -15.94 1.72
CA TYR A 66 -13.24 -14.96 2.21
C TYR A 66 -13.39 -13.78 1.24
N GLY A 67 -12.29 -13.25 0.74
CA GLY A 67 -12.30 -12.15 -0.23
C GLY A 67 -12.92 -12.52 -1.57
N ALA A 68 -12.81 -13.79 -2.00
CA ALA A 68 -13.40 -14.26 -3.24
C ALA A 68 -14.92 -14.51 -3.12
N ASN A 69 -15.35 -15.16 -2.04
CA ASN A 69 -16.76 -15.42 -1.77
C ASN A 69 -17.01 -15.57 -0.26
N PRO A 70 -17.58 -14.53 0.39
CA PRO A 70 -17.89 -14.57 1.81
C PRO A 70 -18.85 -15.70 2.24
N LEU A 71 -19.83 -16.04 1.38
CA LEU A 71 -20.78 -17.12 1.65
C LEU A 71 -20.10 -18.48 1.62
N ALA A 72 -19.25 -18.73 0.63
CA ALA A 72 -18.48 -19.98 0.54
C ALA A 72 -17.55 -20.15 1.76
N ALA A 73 -16.94 -19.07 2.23
CA ALA A 73 -16.10 -19.08 3.42
C ALA A 73 -16.92 -19.43 4.70
N LEU A 74 -18.16 -18.97 4.79
CA LEU A 74 -19.05 -19.30 5.88
C LEU A 74 -19.41 -20.80 5.88
N PHE A 75 -19.76 -21.37 4.72
CA PHE A 75 -20.03 -22.80 4.58
C PHE A 75 -18.80 -23.68 4.85
N ALA A 76 -17.60 -23.14 4.64
CA ALA A 76 -16.35 -23.83 5.00
C ALA A 76 -16.00 -23.74 6.50
N ALA A 77 -16.95 -23.33 7.35
CA ALA A 77 -16.77 -23.16 8.79
C ALA A 77 -15.58 -22.25 9.19
N ILE A 78 -15.27 -21.25 8.36
CA ILE A 78 -14.24 -20.25 8.68
C ILE A 78 -14.83 -19.25 9.67
N ASP A 79 -14.15 -19.06 10.80
CA ASP A 79 -14.50 -18.02 11.77
C ASP A 79 -14.13 -16.65 11.21
N ILE A 80 -15.10 -16.00 10.57
CA ILE A 80 -14.94 -14.73 9.87
C ILE A 80 -14.49 -13.62 10.82
N ASN A 81 -15.03 -13.59 12.04
CA ASN A 81 -14.71 -12.54 13.01
C ASN A 81 -13.23 -12.60 13.41
N LYS A 82 -12.72 -13.78 13.72
CA LYS A 82 -11.29 -13.97 14.05
C LYS A 82 -10.41 -13.69 12.85
N LEU A 83 -10.85 -14.03 11.64
CA LEU A 83 -10.12 -13.75 10.43
C LEU A 83 -9.98 -12.24 10.22
N LEU A 84 -11.07 -11.50 10.27
CA LEU A 84 -11.08 -10.04 10.09
C LEU A 84 -10.24 -9.32 11.14
N ILE A 85 -10.37 -9.71 12.42
CA ILE A 85 -9.55 -9.12 13.49
C ILE A 85 -8.06 -9.30 13.18
N ARG A 86 -7.63 -10.48 12.77
CA ARG A 86 -6.22 -10.74 12.41
C ARG A 86 -5.76 -9.90 11.21
N VAL A 87 -6.60 -9.77 10.17
CA VAL A 87 -6.29 -8.91 9.01
C VAL A 87 -6.10 -7.47 9.44
N TYR A 88 -7.00 -6.92 10.26
CA TYR A 88 -6.90 -5.55 10.75
C TYR A 88 -5.70 -5.34 11.67
N VAL A 89 -5.37 -6.31 12.53
CA VAL A 89 -4.17 -6.24 13.39
C VAL A 89 -2.90 -6.21 12.54
N ILE A 90 -2.76 -7.10 11.56
CA ILE A 90 -1.61 -7.11 10.66
C ILE A 90 -1.50 -5.80 9.89
N SER A 91 -2.60 -5.32 9.32
CA SER A 91 -2.65 -4.03 8.63
C SER A 91 -2.26 -2.86 9.53
N GLY A 92 -2.76 -2.85 10.77
CA GLY A 92 -2.43 -1.82 11.76
C GLY A 92 -0.95 -1.81 12.14
N VAL A 93 -0.35 -2.98 12.36
CA VAL A 93 1.09 -3.10 12.63
C VAL A 93 1.92 -2.58 11.46
N LEU A 94 1.58 -2.97 10.22
CA LEU A 94 2.28 -2.51 9.03
C LEU A 94 2.17 -0.98 8.85
N SER A 95 0.97 -0.42 9.06
CA SER A 95 0.74 1.01 9.00
C SER A 95 1.53 1.77 10.07
N SER A 96 1.64 1.21 11.27
CA SER A 96 2.45 1.79 12.36
C SER A 96 3.93 1.84 11.99
N VAL A 97 4.48 0.76 11.45
CA VAL A 97 5.88 0.73 11.00
C VAL A 97 6.11 1.72 9.86
N ALA A 98 5.19 1.78 8.89
CA ALA A 98 5.27 2.76 7.79
C ALA A 98 5.24 4.20 8.32
N GLY A 99 4.34 4.50 9.27
CA GLY A 99 4.26 5.80 9.93
C GLY A 99 5.55 6.18 10.64
N MET A 100 6.16 5.26 11.39
CA MET A 100 7.44 5.49 12.05
C MET A 100 8.56 5.82 11.06
N VAL A 101 8.64 5.11 9.93
CA VAL A 101 9.63 5.38 8.87
C VAL A 101 9.41 6.75 8.24
N VAL A 102 8.17 7.13 7.95
CA VAL A 102 7.84 8.45 7.37
C VAL A 102 8.21 9.58 8.33
N MET A 103 7.80 9.47 9.61
CA MET A 103 8.12 10.44 10.66
C MET A 103 9.64 10.59 10.86
N SER A 104 10.35 9.47 10.86
CA SER A 104 11.80 9.43 11.01
C SER A 104 12.51 10.13 9.86
N ARG A 105 12.07 9.93 8.61
CA ARG A 105 12.64 10.59 7.43
C ARG A 105 12.32 12.07 7.35
N ALA A 106 11.09 12.45 7.69
CA ALA A 106 10.63 13.84 7.66
C ALA A 106 11.13 14.64 8.87
N ASN A 107 11.65 13.96 9.91
CA ASN A 107 11.96 14.54 11.23
C ASN A 107 10.81 15.41 11.78
N SER A 108 9.60 15.04 11.42
CA SER A 108 8.38 15.76 11.79
C SER A 108 7.17 14.82 11.75
N ALA A 109 6.16 15.10 12.56
CA ALA A 109 4.86 14.42 12.53
C ALA A 109 3.76 15.43 12.24
N LYS A 110 2.96 15.13 11.21
CA LYS A 110 1.79 15.90 10.84
C LYS A 110 0.62 14.96 10.57
N ALA A 111 -0.57 15.34 11.00
CA ALA A 111 -1.75 14.48 10.96
C ALA A 111 -2.20 14.08 9.54
N ASP A 112 -1.85 14.86 8.53
CA ASP A 112 -2.28 14.67 7.13
C ASP A 112 -1.23 14.03 6.21
N TYR A 113 -0.06 13.65 6.70
CA TYR A 113 0.95 12.96 5.88
C TYR A 113 0.41 11.70 5.18
N GLY A 114 -0.46 10.95 5.87
CA GLY A 114 -1.05 9.73 5.32
C GLY A 114 -1.99 9.97 4.13
N SER A 115 -2.68 11.09 4.09
CA SER A 115 -3.65 11.39 3.04
C SER A 115 -3.00 11.58 1.67
N SER A 116 -1.81 12.19 1.61
CA SER A 116 -1.04 12.39 0.38
C SER A 116 -0.58 11.08 -0.26
N TYR A 117 -0.41 10.01 0.53
CA TYR A 117 0.02 8.70 0.03
C TYR A 117 -1.15 7.78 -0.32
N LEU A 118 -2.39 8.13 0.03
CA LEU A 118 -3.53 7.25 -0.15
C LEU A 118 -3.78 6.91 -1.62
N LEU A 119 -3.80 7.92 -2.49
CA LEU A 119 -3.98 7.73 -3.93
C LEU A 119 -2.87 6.87 -4.54
N LEU A 120 -1.61 7.14 -4.16
CA LEU A 120 -0.46 6.38 -4.61
C LEU A 120 -0.52 4.91 -4.13
N ALA A 121 -0.93 4.67 -2.89
CA ALA A 121 -1.06 3.32 -2.35
C ALA A 121 -2.13 2.50 -3.09
N VAL A 122 -3.27 3.11 -3.40
CA VAL A 122 -4.33 2.47 -4.19
C VAL A 122 -3.83 2.16 -5.61
N LEU A 123 -3.14 3.11 -6.25
CA LEU A 123 -2.55 2.92 -7.57
C LEU A 123 -1.55 1.75 -7.57
N ILE A 124 -0.64 1.69 -6.59
CA ILE A 124 0.34 0.61 -6.45
C ILE A 124 -0.36 -0.74 -6.26
N ALA A 125 -1.41 -0.79 -5.45
CA ALA A 125 -2.15 -2.03 -5.21
C ALA A 125 -2.80 -2.54 -6.51
N VAL A 126 -3.49 -1.67 -7.25
CA VAL A 126 -4.16 -2.03 -8.51
C VAL A 126 -3.13 -2.39 -9.59
N LEU A 127 -2.05 -1.62 -9.74
CA LEU A 127 -0.96 -1.91 -10.66
C LEU A 127 -0.25 -3.23 -10.33
N GLY A 128 -0.12 -3.54 -9.04
CA GLY A 128 0.43 -4.81 -8.53
C GLY A 128 -0.48 -6.01 -8.74
N GLY A 129 -1.66 -5.82 -9.33
CA GLY A 129 -2.62 -6.88 -9.62
C GLY A 129 -3.41 -7.34 -8.40
N VAL A 130 -3.56 -6.48 -7.39
CA VAL A 130 -4.47 -6.73 -6.28
C VAL A 130 -5.88 -6.34 -6.71
N ASN A 131 -6.82 -7.28 -6.57
CA ASN A 131 -8.22 -7.00 -6.87
C ASN A 131 -8.84 -6.14 -5.76
N PRO A 132 -9.34 -4.93 -6.06
CA PRO A 132 -9.99 -4.07 -5.07
C PRO A 132 -11.22 -4.70 -4.41
N TYR A 133 -11.87 -5.62 -5.11
CA TYR A 133 -13.05 -6.35 -4.58
C TYR A 133 -12.68 -7.53 -3.71
N GLY A 134 -11.38 -7.87 -3.60
CA GLY A 134 -10.88 -8.97 -2.78
C GLY A 134 -10.64 -10.28 -3.55
N GLY A 135 -10.20 -11.31 -2.84
CA GLY A 135 -10.03 -12.68 -3.33
C GLY A 135 -8.76 -12.95 -4.12
N TYR A 136 -8.11 -11.95 -4.69
CA TYR A 136 -6.92 -12.12 -5.50
C TYR A 136 -5.91 -11.00 -5.30
N GLY A 137 -4.65 -11.36 -5.20
CA GLY A 137 -3.52 -10.42 -5.10
C GLY A 137 -2.21 -11.15 -4.88
N ARG A 138 -1.10 -10.61 -5.40
CA ARG A 138 0.24 -11.16 -5.24
C ARG A 138 1.17 -10.13 -4.64
N VAL A 139 1.79 -10.43 -3.51
CA VAL A 139 2.76 -9.54 -2.85
C VAL A 139 3.89 -9.15 -3.80
N MET A 140 4.40 -10.10 -4.60
CA MET A 140 5.46 -9.83 -5.56
C MET A 140 5.04 -8.83 -6.65
N GLY A 141 3.78 -8.87 -7.09
CA GLY A 141 3.23 -7.87 -8.02
C GLY A 141 3.25 -6.47 -7.39
N VAL A 142 2.85 -6.36 -6.13
CA VAL A 142 2.88 -5.09 -5.38
C VAL A 142 4.32 -4.57 -5.23
N VAL A 143 5.28 -5.44 -4.92
CA VAL A 143 6.70 -5.05 -4.82
C VAL A 143 7.22 -4.50 -6.14
N LEU A 144 6.92 -5.16 -7.26
CA LEU A 144 7.29 -4.68 -8.59
C LEU A 144 6.60 -3.35 -8.94
N ALA A 145 5.33 -3.20 -8.56
CA ALA A 145 4.60 -1.95 -8.74
C ALA A 145 5.21 -0.79 -7.94
N VAL A 146 5.61 -1.04 -6.69
CA VAL A 146 6.33 -0.05 -5.86
C VAL A 146 7.61 0.42 -6.56
N LEU A 147 8.43 -0.52 -7.05
CA LEU A 147 9.67 -0.19 -7.76
C LEU A 147 9.39 0.62 -9.02
N SER A 148 8.40 0.21 -9.83
CA SER A 148 8.01 0.94 -11.05
C SER A 148 7.55 2.36 -10.74
N MET A 149 6.72 2.54 -9.70
CA MET A 149 6.26 3.86 -9.26
C MET A 149 7.39 4.71 -8.68
N GLN A 150 8.36 4.09 -8.01
CA GLN A 150 9.54 4.79 -7.51
C GLN A 150 10.42 5.32 -8.65
N PHE A 151 10.64 4.53 -9.70
CA PHE A 151 11.37 4.99 -10.90
C PHE A 151 10.62 6.13 -11.60
N LEU A 152 9.30 6.00 -11.77
CA LEU A 152 8.48 7.06 -12.36
C LEU A 152 8.53 8.33 -11.52
N SER A 153 8.35 8.22 -10.21
CA SER A 153 8.41 9.36 -9.29
C SER A 153 9.78 10.05 -9.31
N SER A 154 10.86 9.26 -9.38
CA SER A 154 12.22 9.78 -9.48
C SER A 154 12.45 10.51 -10.81
N GLY A 155 11.96 9.95 -11.93
CA GLY A 155 12.02 10.60 -13.25
C GLY A 155 11.25 11.91 -13.29
N LEU A 156 10.03 11.94 -12.76
CA LEU A 156 9.23 13.17 -12.68
C LEU A 156 9.89 14.24 -11.78
N ASN A 157 10.61 13.80 -10.74
CA ASN A 157 11.37 14.71 -9.88
C ASN A 157 12.55 15.36 -10.61
N MET A 158 13.26 14.58 -11.44
CA MET A 158 14.35 15.11 -12.28
C MET A 158 13.83 16.12 -13.32
N LEU A 159 12.63 15.93 -13.83
CA LEU A 159 11.97 16.86 -14.74
C LEU A 159 11.35 18.08 -14.03
N GLN A 160 11.56 18.20 -12.71
CA GLN A 160 11.04 19.31 -11.89
C GLN A 160 9.49 19.47 -11.97
N VAL A 161 8.78 18.37 -12.17
CA VAL A 161 7.31 18.37 -12.24
C VAL A 161 6.73 18.75 -10.88
N SER A 162 5.80 19.71 -10.85
CA SER A 162 5.17 20.16 -9.61
C SER A 162 4.39 19.04 -8.91
N ASN A 163 4.21 19.14 -7.58
CA ASN A 163 3.48 18.14 -6.81
C ASN A 163 2.02 17.96 -7.31
N PHE A 164 1.37 19.05 -7.69
CA PHE A 164 0.00 19.01 -8.25
C PHE A 164 -0.05 18.23 -9.57
N ALA A 165 0.92 18.43 -10.46
CA ALA A 165 0.98 17.69 -11.72
C ALA A 165 1.27 16.20 -11.48
N ARG A 166 2.04 15.83 -10.44
CA ARG A 166 2.23 14.43 -10.05
C ARG A 166 0.93 13.77 -9.59
N GLU A 167 0.16 14.43 -8.75
CA GLU A 167 -1.13 13.90 -8.29
C GLU A 167 -2.08 13.67 -9.46
N LEU A 168 -2.10 14.60 -10.43
CA LEU A 168 -2.88 14.43 -11.67
C LEU A 168 -2.40 13.22 -12.48
N ILE A 169 -1.08 13.05 -12.65
CA ILE A 169 -0.50 11.90 -13.34
C ILE A 169 -0.85 10.59 -12.64
N TRP A 170 -0.77 10.52 -11.32
CA TRP A 170 -1.14 9.34 -10.56
C TRP A 170 -2.64 9.02 -10.67
N GLY A 171 -3.51 10.04 -10.62
CA GLY A 171 -4.95 9.87 -10.84
C GLY A 171 -5.25 9.36 -12.26
N ALA A 172 -4.62 9.94 -13.28
CA ALA A 172 -4.77 9.50 -14.67
C ALA A 172 -4.26 8.06 -14.88
N LEU A 173 -3.11 7.70 -14.29
CA LEU A 173 -2.58 6.34 -14.32
C LEU A 173 -3.50 5.35 -13.62
N LEU A 174 -4.10 5.72 -12.49
CA LEU A 174 -5.05 4.86 -11.79
C LEU A 174 -6.25 4.54 -12.68
N ILE A 175 -6.85 5.57 -13.30
CA ILE A 175 -7.98 5.39 -14.22
C ILE A 175 -7.56 4.51 -15.41
N PHE A 176 -6.41 4.79 -16.00
CA PHE A 176 -5.88 4.03 -17.13
C PHE A 176 -5.69 2.54 -16.78
N VAL A 177 -5.03 2.25 -15.65
CA VAL A 177 -4.79 0.86 -15.19
C VAL A 177 -6.11 0.17 -14.85
N MET A 178 -7.07 0.87 -14.23
CA MET A 178 -8.39 0.29 -13.96
C MET A 178 -9.14 -0.06 -15.26
N VAL A 179 -9.13 0.82 -16.25
CA VAL A 179 -9.76 0.57 -17.56
C VAL A 179 -9.10 -0.62 -18.25
N VAL A 180 -7.78 -0.67 -18.30
CA VAL A 180 -7.04 -1.80 -18.89
C VAL A 180 -7.33 -3.11 -18.16
N ASN A 181 -7.39 -3.08 -16.83
CA ASN A 181 -7.63 -4.27 -16.03
C ASN A 181 -9.09 -4.76 -16.09
N THR A 182 -10.05 -3.85 -16.33
CA THR A 182 -11.48 -4.17 -16.45
C THR A 182 -11.85 -4.58 -17.89
N THR A 183 -11.05 -4.17 -18.89
CA THR A 183 -11.31 -4.49 -20.28
C THR A 183 -10.84 -5.90 -20.57
N ASP A 184 -11.79 -6.84 -20.68
CA ASP A 184 -11.55 -8.22 -21.13
C ASP A 184 -11.08 -8.22 -22.59
N TRP A 185 -9.78 -8.18 -22.79
CA TRP A 185 -9.16 -8.24 -24.11
C TRP A 185 -9.52 -9.54 -24.88
N SER A 186 -10.03 -10.56 -24.18
CA SER A 186 -10.53 -11.80 -24.79
C SER A 186 -11.73 -11.58 -25.73
N ARG A 187 -12.50 -10.49 -25.54
CA ARG A 187 -13.63 -10.17 -26.43
C ARG A 187 -13.18 -9.60 -27.78
N PHE A 188 -12.05 -8.91 -27.83
CA PHE A 188 -11.52 -8.35 -29.08
C PHE A 188 -10.84 -9.40 -29.98
N GLY A 189 -10.33 -10.51 -29.38
CA GLY A 189 -9.74 -11.62 -30.14
C GLY A 189 -10.76 -12.51 -30.86
N LYS A 190 -11.97 -12.66 -30.32
CA LYS A 190 -13.04 -13.49 -30.90
C LYS A 190 -13.77 -12.85 -32.09
N ALA A 191 -13.73 -11.54 -32.24
CA ALA A 191 -14.36 -10.85 -33.38
C ALA A 191 -13.57 -11.02 -34.70
N ARG A 192 -12.36 -11.56 -34.67
CA ARG A 192 -11.48 -11.72 -35.86
C ARG A 192 -11.41 -13.12 -36.41
N SER A 193 -12.05 -14.13 -35.79
CA SER A 193 -12.04 -15.53 -36.25
C SER A 193 -13.39 -16.00 -36.79
N GLY A 194 -14.28 -15.11 -37.15
CA GLY A 194 -15.60 -15.38 -37.73
C GLY A 194 -15.69 -14.86 -39.16
N HIS A 195 -14.82 -15.34 -40.04
CA HIS A 195 -15.02 -15.35 -41.51
C HIS A 195 -14.32 -16.56 -42.08
#